data_70f399e0effd1bb28f6d5afe01481cd3
#
_entry.id   70f399e0effd1bb28f6d5afe01481cd3
#
_cell.length_a   1.000
_cell.length_b   1.000
_cell.length_c   1.000
_cell.angle_alpha   90.00
_cell.angle_beta   90.00
_cell.angle_gamma   90.00
#
_symmetry.space_group_name_H-M   'P 1'
#
loop_
_entity.id
_entity.type
_entity.pdbx_description
1 polymer ?
#
loop_
_entity_poly.entity_id
_entity_poly.type
_entity_poly.pdbx_seq_one_letter_code
_entity_poly.pdbx_strand_id
1 'polypeptide(L)'
;ICSPSELEVDKSLGSIFAAQHISVNLIKHNLTTLKRLPHLTMLGLRKKENEYTYAPCTKQQAEELIRGLREIAPYVVIDCSSYIANDILSAVALMEADSVLRLANCDLKSIGYLSSQLPLLRELHWDEDKQYKAASNIKPLQAADRIGQVLGSVAFQLPHSRELEEQYLEGTLLNDLSMKDSKAFRREIEKICKEVF
;
A
#
# COMPACT_ATOMS: atom_id res chain seq x y z
N ILE A 1 -2.39 12.68 -0.49
CA ILE A 1 -2.33 12.43 -1.93
C ILE A 1 -3.41 13.27 -2.65
N CYS A 2 -4.65 13.28 -2.16
CA CYS A 2 -5.71 14.11 -2.68
C CYS A 2 -5.81 15.42 -1.92
N SER A 3 -5.96 16.54 -2.62
CA SER A 3 -6.30 17.80 -1.97
C SER A 3 -7.72 17.72 -1.38
N PRO A 4 -8.03 18.48 -0.31
CA PRO A 4 -9.39 18.50 0.26
C PRO A 4 -10.49 18.86 -0.73
N SER A 5 -10.16 19.63 -1.78
CA SER A 5 -11.07 20.03 -2.84
C SER A 5 -11.37 18.93 -3.88
N GLU A 6 -10.56 17.86 -3.90
CA GLU A 6 -10.75 16.70 -4.79
C GLU A 6 -11.56 15.58 -4.12
N LEU A 7 -11.79 15.67 -2.81
CA LEU A 7 -12.54 14.67 -2.05
C LEU A 7 -14.03 14.98 -2.10
N GLU A 8 -14.77 14.11 -2.74
CA GLU A 8 -16.24 14.16 -2.69
C GLU A 8 -16.73 13.68 -1.31
N VAL A 9 -17.72 14.39 -0.75
CA VAL A 9 -18.12 14.27 0.66
C VAL A 9 -18.67 12.89 1.02
N ASP A 10 -19.20 12.13 0.05
CA ASP A 10 -19.89 10.86 0.32
C ASP A 10 -19.17 9.60 -0.18
N LYS A 11 -17.99 9.75 -0.77
CA LYS A 11 -17.22 8.62 -1.31
C LYS A 11 -16.20 8.13 -0.30
N SER A 12 -16.32 6.88 0.13
CA SER A 12 -15.37 6.29 1.05
C SER A 12 -15.42 4.77 1.09
N LEU A 13 -14.33 4.18 1.59
CA LEU A 13 -14.27 2.76 1.92
C LEU A 13 -15.29 2.40 3.02
N GLY A 14 -15.48 3.28 4.00
CA GLY A 14 -16.48 3.09 5.05
C GLY A 14 -17.91 3.01 4.50
N SER A 15 -18.25 3.81 3.49
CA SER A 15 -19.55 3.75 2.80
C SER A 15 -19.76 2.40 2.08
N ILE A 16 -18.68 1.80 1.56
CA ILE A 16 -18.74 0.47 0.94
C ILE A 16 -19.05 -0.60 2.00
N PHE A 17 -18.36 -0.57 3.14
CA PHE A 17 -18.55 -1.58 4.20
C PHE A 17 -19.89 -1.46 4.95
N ALA A 18 -20.60 -0.34 4.80
CA ALA A 18 -21.96 -0.22 5.32
C ALA A 18 -22.99 -1.07 4.53
N ALA A 19 -22.65 -1.53 3.32
CA ALA A 19 -23.51 -2.38 2.52
C ALA A 19 -23.34 -3.87 2.91
N GLN A 20 -24.43 -4.65 2.83
CA GLN A 20 -24.38 -6.09 3.08
C GLN A 20 -23.56 -6.84 2.00
N HIS A 21 -23.65 -6.40 0.75
CA HIS A 21 -22.92 -6.94 -0.39
C HIS A 21 -22.24 -5.84 -1.17
N ILE A 22 -21.02 -6.10 -1.63
CA ILE A 22 -20.22 -5.15 -2.37
C ILE A 22 -20.33 -5.47 -3.87
N SER A 23 -21.02 -4.60 -4.60
CA SER A 23 -21.13 -4.70 -6.05
C SER A 23 -20.11 -3.81 -6.77
N VAL A 24 -19.77 -4.14 -7.99
CA VAL A 24 -18.90 -3.34 -8.87
C VAL A 24 -19.43 -1.90 -9.01
N ASN A 25 -20.77 -1.71 -9.09
CA ASN A 25 -21.35 -0.39 -9.18
C ASN A 25 -21.17 0.42 -7.89
N LEU A 26 -21.28 -0.22 -6.73
CA LEU A 26 -21.03 0.42 -5.45
C LEU A 26 -19.56 0.85 -5.33
N ILE A 27 -18.62 0.01 -5.77
CA ILE A 27 -17.20 0.36 -5.80
C ILE A 27 -16.97 1.56 -6.72
N LYS A 28 -17.45 1.50 -7.97
CA LYS A 28 -17.31 2.61 -8.95
C LYS A 28 -17.86 3.93 -8.41
N HIS A 29 -18.98 3.89 -7.70
CA HIS A 29 -19.58 5.09 -7.11
C HIS A 29 -18.68 5.71 -6.03
N ASN A 30 -17.92 4.90 -5.31
CA ASN A 30 -17.05 5.35 -4.21
C ASN A 30 -15.59 5.64 -4.65
N LEU A 31 -15.23 5.40 -5.91
CA LEU A 31 -13.91 5.76 -6.42
C LEU A 31 -13.80 7.28 -6.63
N THR A 32 -12.66 7.83 -6.24
CA THR A 32 -12.28 9.22 -6.48
C THR A 32 -11.21 9.28 -7.57
N THR A 33 -11.48 9.98 -8.67
CA THR A 33 -10.52 10.18 -9.76
C THR A 33 -9.77 11.48 -9.54
N LEU A 34 -8.44 11.42 -9.64
CA LEU A 34 -7.61 12.62 -9.56
C LEU A 34 -7.69 13.42 -10.87
N LYS A 35 -8.07 14.70 -10.81
CA LYS A 35 -8.21 15.56 -12.00
C LYS A 35 -6.94 15.65 -12.82
N ARG A 36 -5.77 15.73 -12.15
CA ARG A 36 -4.45 15.80 -12.79
C ARG A 36 -3.93 14.46 -13.32
N LEU A 37 -4.48 13.34 -12.85
CA LEU A 37 -4.10 11.97 -13.22
C LEU A 37 -5.37 11.16 -13.52
N PRO A 38 -6.04 11.39 -14.65
CA PRO A 38 -7.35 10.79 -14.93
C PRO A 38 -7.33 9.26 -15.06
N HIS A 39 -6.16 8.67 -15.26
CA HIS A 39 -5.95 7.22 -15.26
C HIS A 39 -5.76 6.62 -13.86
N LEU A 40 -5.67 7.45 -12.81
CA LEU A 40 -5.53 7.02 -11.43
C LEU A 40 -6.81 7.30 -10.65
N THR A 41 -7.39 6.25 -10.09
CA THR A 41 -8.51 6.35 -9.16
C THR A 41 -8.08 5.86 -7.78
N MET A 42 -8.67 6.40 -6.76
CA MET A 42 -8.36 6.09 -5.38
C MET A 42 -9.61 5.69 -4.61
N LEU A 43 -9.44 4.75 -3.69
CA LEU A 43 -10.43 4.36 -2.71
C LEU A 43 -9.75 4.36 -1.34
N GLY A 44 -10.37 4.96 -0.36
CA GLY A 44 -9.83 5.02 1.00
C GLY A 44 -10.84 5.56 2.00
N LEU A 45 -10.42 5.69 3.24
CA LEU A 45 -11.19 6.35 4.27
C LEU A 45 -11.17 7.86 4.04
N ARG A 46 -12.31 8.52 4.23
CA ARG A 46 -12.37 9.97 4.17
C ARG A 46 -11.86 10.59 5.48
N LYS A 47 -11.56 11.86 5.44
CA LYS A 47 -11.16 12.62 6.64
C LYS A 47 -12.22 12.48 7.74
N LYS A 48 -11.80 12.11 8.95
CA LYS A 48 -12.60 11.84 10.15
C LYS A 48 -13.24 10.45 10.21
N GLU A 49 -13.16 9.62 9.19
CA GLU A 49 -13.49 8.21 9.34
C GLU A 49 -12.36 7.47 10.09
N ASN A 50 -12.77 6.56 10.94
CA ASN A 50 -11.89 5.66 11.68
C ASN A 50 -12.67 4.40 12.05
N GLU A 51 -12.03 3.45 12.71
CA GLU A 51 -12.59 2.15 13.10
C GLU A 51 -13.89 2.21 13.94
N TYR A 52 -14.20 3.37 14.54
CA TYR A 52 -15.44 3.58 15.31
C TYR A 52 -16.57 4.22 14.47
N THR A 53 -16.28 4.72 13.30
CA THR A 53 -17.22 5.49 12.48
C THR A 53 -17.73 4.76 11.25
N TYR A 54 -17.20 3.59 10.94
CA TYR A 54 -17.67 2.72 9.85
C TYR A 54 -17.89 1.28 10.33
N ALA A 55 -18.69 0.53 9.58
CA ALA A 55 -18.94 -0.86 9.90
C ALA A 55 -17.68 -1.71 9.75
N PRO A 56 -17.41 -2.67 10.68
CA PRO A 56 -16.30 -3.59 10.52
C PRO A 56 -16.39 -4.35 9.19
N CYS A 57 -15.27 -4.45 8.49
CA CYS A 57 -15.17 -5.25 7.29
C CYS A 57 -15.22 -6.74 7.62
N THR A 58 -16.11 -7.49 6.97
CA THR A 58 -16.12 -8.96 7.05
C THR A 58 -15.17 -9.54 6.00
N LYS A 59 -14.75 -10.80 6.19
CA LYS A 59 -13.92 -11.52 5.21
C LYS A 59 -14.60 -11.56 3.84
N GLN A 60 -15.89 -11.88 3.78
CA GLN A 60 -16.66 -11.92 2.55
C GLN A 60 -16.67 -10.55 1.84
N GLN A 61 -16.87 -9.46 2.57
CA GLN A 61 -16.85 -8.11 2.00
C GLN A 61 -15.46 -7.76 1.45
N ALA A 62 -14.38 -8.14 2.14
CA ALA A 62 -13.02 -7.93 1.63
C ALA A 62 -12.80 -8.69 0.31
N GLU A 63 -13.21 -9.95 0.22
CA GLU A 63 -13.14 -10.77 -0.99
C GLU A 63 -13.97 -10.19 -2.14
N GLU A 64 -15.21 -9.75 -1.85
CA GLU A 64 -16.09 -9.09 -2.85
C GLU A 64 -15.47 -7.79 -3.36
N LEU A 65 -14.88 -6.97 -2.47
CA LEU A 65 -14.21 -5.72 -2.82
C LEU A 65 -13.02 -5.97 -3.75
N ILE A 66 -12.12 -6.88 -3.39
CA ILE A 66 -10.92 -7.16 -4.19
C ILE A 66 -11.31 -7.73 -5.55
N ARG A 67 -12.27 -8.63 -5.61
CA ARG A 67 -12.79 -9.17 -6.87
C ARG A 67 -13.38 -8.06 -7.74
N GLY A 68 -14.20 -7.18 -7.17
CA GLY A 68 -14.79 -6.06 -7.90
C GLY A 68 -13.76 -5.04 -8.38
N LEU A 69 -12.69 -4.78 -7.63
CA LEU A 69 -11.59 -3.91 -8.06
C LEU A 69 -10.83 -4.51 -9.26
N ARG A 70 -10.60 -5.83 -9.29
CA ARG A 70 -9.98 -6.53 -10.42
C ARG A 70 -10.81 -6.45 -11.70
N GLU A 71 -12.14 -6.34 -11.59
CA GLU A 71 -13.02 -6.13 -12.76
C GLU A 71 -12.97 -4.69 -13.29
N ILE A 72 -12.59 -3.72 -12.44
CA ILE A 72 -12.60 -2.30 -12.78
C ILE A 72 -11.28 -1.84 -13.40
N ALA A 73 -10.15 -2.36 -12.91
CA ALA A 73 -8.84 -1.86 -13.26
C ALA A 73 -7.85 -3.01 -13.56
N PRO A 74 -6.97 -2.83 -14.57
CA PRO A 74 -5.93 -3.81 -14.88
C PRO A 74 -4.85 -3.92 -13.78
N TYR A 75 -4.64 -2.86 -13.02
CA TYR A 75 -3.72 -2.82 -11.90
C TYR A 75 -4.42 -2.28 -10.66
N VAL A 76 -4.29 -2.98 -9.55
CA VAL A 76 -4.83 -2.59 -8.24
C VAL A 76 -3.68 -2.61 -7.24
N VAL A 77 -3.37 -1.46 -6.65
CA VAL A 77 -2.35 -1.35 -5.59
C VAL A 77 -3.07 -1.10 -4.27
N ILE A 78 -2.85 -1.99 -3.31
CA ILE A 78 -3.48 -1.91 -1.98
C ILE A 78 -2.40 -1.59 -0.95
N ASP A 79 -2.53 -0.44 -0.29
CA ASP A 79 -1.68 -0.05 0.84
C ASP A 79 -2.22 -0.72 2.11
N CYS A 80 -1.60 -1.81 2.49
CA CYS A 80 -2.01 -2.63 3.62
C CYS A 80 -1.48 -2.08 4.95
N SER A 81 -2.27 -2.24 5.99
CA SER A 81 -1.84 -2.01 7.37
C SER A 81 -0.62 -2.88 7.73
N SER A 82 0.30 -2.34 8.52
CA SER A 82 1.37 -3.14 9.10
C SER A 82 0.87 -4.08 10.20
N TYR A 83 -0.30 -3.84 10.78
CA TYR A 83 -0.91 -4.63 11.86
C TYR A 83 -1.97 -5.60 11.32
N ILE A 84 -1.52 -6.62 10.63
CA ILE A 84 -2.36 -7.58 9.88
C ILE A 84 -3.34 -8.33 10.78
N ALA A 85 -2.95 -8.62 12.03
CA ALA A 85 -3.74 -9.44 12.95
C ALA A 85 -5.17 -8.91 13.22
N ASN A 86 -5.36 -7.60 13.13
CA ASN A 86 -6.65 -6.94 13.39
C ASN A 86 -7.24 -6.22 12.16
N ASP A 87 -6.64 -6.43 11.00
CA ASP A 87 -7.09 -5.82 9.76
C ASP A 87 -7.46 -6.90 8.73
N ILE A 88 -8.74 -7.26 8.73
CA ILE A 88 -9.28 -8.31 7.85
C ILE A 88 -9.06 -7.95 6.38
N LEU A 89 -9.23 -6.68 5.99
CA LEU A 89 -9.04 -6.26 4.61
C LEU A 89 -7.59 -6.45 4.17
N SER A 90 -6.62 -6.02 4.97
CA SER A 90 -5.20 -6.24 4.69
C SER A 90 -4.84 -7.73 4.67
N ALA A 91 -5.37 -8.52 5.58
CA ALA A 91 -5.13 -9.97 5.61
C ALA A 91 -5.64 -10.65 4.32
N VAL A 92 -6.86 -10.34 3.90
CA VAL A 92 -7.44 -10.89 2.65
C VAL A 92 -6.67 -10.37 1.43
N ALA A 93 -6.32 -9.08 1.40
CA ALA A 93 -5.54 -8.50 0.30
C ALA A 93 -4.18 -9.19 0.13
N LEU A 94 -3.48 -9.50 1.21
CA LEU A 94 -2.20 -10.23 1.15
C LEU A 94 -2.36 -11.65 0.60
N MET A 95 -3.46 -12.33 0.89
CA MET A 95 -3.72 -13.68 0.39
C MET A 95 -4.15 -13.70 -1.06
N GLU A 96 -4.95 -12.73 -1.48
CA GLU A 96 -5.52 -12.63 -2.82
C GLU A 96 -4.57 -11.92 -3.83
N ALA A 97 -3.54 -11.23 -3.36
CA ALA A 97 -2.62 -10.49 -4.23
C ALA A 97 -1.84 -11.41 -5.16
N ASP A 98 -1.60 -10.94 -6.39
CA ASP A 98 -0.72 -11.60 -7.35
C ASP A 98 0.75 -11.40 -6.97
N SER A 99 1.07 -10.26 -6.34
CA SER A 99 2.40 -9.93 -5.81
C SER A 99 2.27 -9.10 -4.54
N VAL A 100 3.18 -9.30 -3.59
CA VAL A 100 3.24 -8.53 -2.33
C VAL A 100 4.60 -7.89 -2.18
N LEU A 101 4.64 -6.57 -2.11
CA LEU A 101 5.86 -5.82 -1.83
C LEU A 101 5.91 -5.42 -0.36
N ARG A 102 6.84 -5.97 0.38
CA ARG A 102 7.05 -5.67 1.81
C ARG A 102 8.15 -4.64 1.96
N LEU A 103 7.79 -3.50 2.51
CA LEU A 103 8.71 -2.40 2.77
C LEU A 103 9.19 -2.42 4.22
N ALA A 104 10.48 -2.30 4.42
CA ALA A 104 11.11 -2.17 5.74
C ALA A 104 12.09 -1.02 5.77
N ASN A 105 11.99 -0.14 6.75
CA ASN A 105 13.04 0.83 7.02
C ASN A 105 14.29 0.15 7.57
N CYS A 106 15.46 0.72 7.27
CA CYS A 106 16.76 0.22 7.73
C CYS A 106 17.04 0.58 9.20
N ASP A 107 16.09 0.35 10.09
CA ASP A 107 16.26 0.56 11.54
C ASP A 107 15.84 -0.67 12.34
N LEU A 108 16.37 -0.78 13.56
CA LEU A 108 16.15 -1.94 14.43
C LEU A 108 14.69 -2.14 14.80
N LYS A 109 13.90 -1.05 14.91
CA LYS A 109 12.48 -1.11 15.25
C LYS A 109 11.69 -1.75 14.12
N SER A 110 11.89 -1.29 12.89
CA SER A 110 11.21 -1.83 11.71
C SER A 110 11.59 -3.30 11.46
N ILE A 111 12.87 -3.62 11.59
CA ILE A 111 13.37 -4.99 11.43
C ILE A 111 12.78 -5.90 12.52
N GLY A 112 12.81 -5.48 13.78
CA GLY A 112 12.26 -6.22 14.91
C GLY A 112 10.77 -6.47 14.76
N TYR A 113 10.02 -5.43 14.35
CA TYR A 113 8.58 -5.55 14.11
C TYR A 113 8.27 -6.54 12.99
N LEU A 114 8.91 -6.43 11.84
CA LEU A 114 8.68 -7.36 10.72
C LEU A 114 9.04 -8.79 11.08
N SER A 115 10.13 -9.01 11.82
CA SER A 115 10.50 -10.33 12.31
C SER A 115 9.42 -10.93 13.20
N SER A 116 8.76 -10.12 14.03
CA SER A 116 7.67 -10.58 14.88
C SER A 116 6.40 -10.98 14.11
N GLN A 117 6.21 -10.44 12.90
CA GLN A 117 5.06 -10.76 12.05
C GLN A 117 5.25 -12.05 11.24
N LEU A 118 6.48 -12.54 11.05
CA LEU A 118 6.75 -13.72 10.23
C LEU A 118 5.99 -14.99 10.67
N PRO A 119 5.87 -15.31 11.98
CA PRO A 119 5.09 -16.46 12.42
C PRO A 119 3.61 -16.36 12.03
N LEU A 120 2.98 -15.18 12.19
CA LEU A 120 1.58 -14.95 11.81
C LEU A 120 1.35 -15.19 10.32
N LEU A 121 2.27 -14.74 9.48
CA LEU A 121 2.18 -14.91 8.05
C LEU A 121 2.33 -16.37 7.63
N ARG A 122 3.17 -17.13 8.31
CA ARG A 122 3.31 -18.58 8.09
C ARG A 122 2.04 -19.35 8.49
N GLU A 123 1.40 -18.97 9.59
CA GLU A 123 0.12 -19.56 10.01
C GLU A 123 -1.00 -19.28 9.00
N LEU A 124 -0.99 -18.13 8.33
CA LEU A 124 -1.94 -17.77 7.29
C LEU A 124 -1.68 -18.52 5.96
N HIS A 125 -0.64 -19.38 5.89
CA HIS A 125 -0.27 -20.15 4.70
C HIS A 125 -0.10 -19.27 3.44
N TRP A 126 0.46 -18.08 3.61
CA TRP A 126 0.67 -17.20 2.51
C TRP A 126 1.76 -17.73 1.56
N ASP A 127 1.64 -17.40 0.29
CA ASP A 127 2.56 -17.81 -0.75
C ASP A 127 3.86 -16.98 -0.67
N GLU A 128 4.97 -17.61 -0.30
CA GLU A 128 6.28 -16.95 -0.20
C GLU A 128 6.84 -16.56 -1.57
N ASP A 129 6.47 -17.27 -2.64
CA ASP A 129 6.96 -17.01 -4.00
C ASP A 129 6.43 -15.68 -4.57
N LYS A 130 5.30 -15.20 -4.03
CA LYS A 130 4.71 -13.90 -4.39
C LYS A 130 5.33 -12.72 -3.63
N GLN A 131 6.27 -12.97 -2.70
CA GLN A 131 6.76 -11.99 -1.76
C GLN A 131 8.06 -11.33 -2.22
N TYR A 132 8.01 -10.03 -2.42
CA TYR A 132 9.17 -9.19 -2.65
C TYR A 132 9.48 -8.38 -1.40
N LYS A 133 10.74 -8.33 -1.00
CA LYS A 133 11.19 -7.55 0.15
C LYS A 133 12.00 -6.38 -0.33
N ALA A 134 11.70 -5.19 0.18
CA ALA A 134 12.42 -3.97 -0.15
C ALA A 134 12.88 -3.26 1.12
N ALA A 135 14.15 -2.89 1.13
CA ALA A 135 14.68 -1.93 2.09
C ALA A 135 14.25 -0.53 1.66
N SER A 136 13.64 0.21 2.56
CA SER A 136 13.07 1.53 2.27
C SER A 136 13.73 2.63 3.07
N ASN A 137 13.66 3.86 2.55
CA ASN A 137 14.15 5.08 3.21
C ASN A 137 15.61 4.95 3.69
N ILE A 138 16.48 4.36 2.83
CA ILE A 138 17.87 4.11 3.16
C ILE A 138 18.62 5.45 3.18
N LYS A 139 19.03 5.88 4.37
CA LYS A 139 19.84 7.10 4.58
C LYS A 139 21.34 6.79 4.41
N PRO A 140 22.16 7.81 4.10
CA PRO A 140 23.60 7.66 4.10
C PRO A 140 24.08 7.02 5.41
N LEU A 141 25.03 6.10 5.36
CA LEU A 141 25.58 5.34 6.50
C LEU A 141 24.67 4.26 7.09
N GLN A 142 23.48 4.02 6.55
CA GLN A 142 22.67 2.87 6.92
C GLN A 142 23.07 1.65 6.08
N ALA A 143 23.34 0.54 6.75
CA ALA A 143 23.68 -0.71 6.09
C ALA A 143 22.38 -1.46 5.72
N ALA A 144 22.00 -1.44 4.46
CA ALA A 144 20.85 -2.20 3.94
C ALA A 144 21.04 -3.72 4.15
N ASP A 145 22.27 -4.20 4.20
CA ASP A 145 22.62 -5.61 4.40
C ASP A 145 22.09 -6.19 5.72
N ARG A 146 21.89 -5.37 6.75
CA ARG A 146 21.32 -5.82 8.02
C ARG A 146 19.87 -6.29 7.88
N ILE A 147 19.11 -5.69 6.98
CA ILE A 147 17.75 -6.16 6.69
C ILE A 147 17.81 -7.55 6.07
N GLY A 148 18.72 -7.77 5.12
CA GLY A 148 18.92 -9.06 4.49
C GLY A 148 19.26 -10.18 5.47
N GLN A 149 20.01 -9.88 6.53
CA GLN A 149 20.35 -10.86 7.57
C GLN A 149 19.13 -11.34 8.38
N VAL A 150 18.13 -10.48 8.57
CA VAL A 150 16.95 -10.80 9.40
C VAL A 150 15.78 -11.30 8.55
N LEU A 151 15.53 -10.66 7.41
CA LEU A 151 14.38 -10.95 6.56
C LEU A 151 14.71 -11.87 5.37
N GLY A 152 15.95 -12.32 5.22
CA GLY A 152 16.43 -13.01 4.03
C GLY A 152 16.74 -12.04 2.89
N SER A 153 16.78 -12.51 1.65
CA SER A 153 17.15 -11.70 0.50
C SER A 153 16.24 -10.47 0.34
N VAL A 154 16.84 -9.32 0.09
CA VAL A 154 16.16 -8.06 -0.24
C VAL A 154 16.28 -7.83 -1.74
N ALA A 155 15.15 -7.79 -2.44
CA ALA A 155 15.11 -7.63 -3.90
C ALA A 155 15.35 -6.19 -4.33
N PHE A 156 14.87 -5.22 -3.54
CA PHE A 156 14.89 -3.81 -3.89
C PHE A 156 15.45 -2.95 -2.76
N GLN A 157 16.12 -1.86 -3.13
CA GLN A 157 16.72 -0.92 -2.17
C GLN A 157 16.30 0.51 -2.53
N LEU A 158 15.33 1.05 -1.83
CA LEU A 158 14.81 2.39 -2.01
C LEU A 158 15.59 3.39 -1.16
N PRO A 159 16.49 4.19 -1.76
CA PRO A 159 17.21 5.21 -1.03
C PRO A 159 16.26 6.31 -0.55
N HIS A 160 16.66 7.01 0.51
CA HIS A 160 15.95 8.21 0.94
C HIS A 160 15.93 9.25 -0.19
N SER A 161 14.76 9.84 -0.43
CA SER A 161 14.57 10.96 -1.36
C SER A 161 14.02 12.15 -0.58
N ARG A 162 14.83 13.21 -0.51
CA ARG A 162 14.43 14.46 0.12
C ARG A 162 13.25 15.12 -0.61
N GLU A 163 13.27 15.07 -1.94
CA GLU A 163 12.18 15.61 -2.75
C GLU A 163 10.84 14.91 -2.47
N LEU A 164 10.85 13.59 -2.27
CA LEU A 164 9.65 12.84 -1.89
C LEU A 164 9.17 13.22 -0.48
N GLU A 165 10.11 13.43 0.47
CA GLU A 165 9.79 13.89 1.81
C GLU A 165 9.17 15.30 1.79
N GLU A 166 9.71 16.22 0.99
CA GLU A 166 9.17 17.56 0.78
C GLU A 166 7.76 17.50 0.17
N GLN A 167 7.55 16.68 -0.88
CA GLN A 167 6.22 16.47 -1.46
C GLN A 167 5.21 15.92 -0.46
N TYR A 168 5.65 15.00 0.42
CA TYR A 168 4.79 14.47 1.48
C TYR A 168 4.35 15.57 2.46
N LEU A 169 5.28 16.41 2.92
CA LEU A 169 5.00 17.51 3.84
C LEU A 169 4.09 18.59 3.22
N GLU A 170 4.26 18.86 1.95
CA GLU A 170 3.48 19.85 1.20
C GLU A 170 2.14 19.32 0.68
N GLY A 171 1.87 18.00 0.80
CA GLY A 171 0.67 17.37 0.24
C GLY A 171 0.67 17.29 -1.29
N THR A 172 1.83 17.34 -1.91
CA THR A 172 2.03 17.32 -3.38
C THR A 172 2.55 15.98 -3.90
N LEU A 173 2.36 14.90 -3.15
CA LEU A 173 2.70 13.54 -3.61
C LEU A 173 2.13 13.25 -4.99
N LEU A 174 2.82 12.47 -5.77
CA LEU A 174 2.56 12.15 -7.18
C LEU A 174 2.94 13.27 -8.17
N ASN A 175 3.64 14.31 -7.74
CA ASN A 175 4.39 15.16 -8.66
C ASN A 175 5.64 14.42 -9.14
N ASP A 176 6.15 14.83 -10.30
CA ASP A 176 7.40 14.28 -10.82
C ASP A 176 8.56 14.53 -9.84
N LEU A 177 9.38 13.50 -9.64
CA LEU A 177 10.63 13.62 -8.90
C LEU A 177 11.74 14.05 -9.87
N SER A 178 12.09 15.31 -9.89
CA SER A 178 13.01 15.92 -10.85
C SER A 178 14.43 16.13 -10.31
N MET A 179 14.59 16.17 -8.99
CA MET A 179 15.87 16.46 -8.35
C MET A 179 16.90 15.35 -8.58
N LYS A 180 18.17 15.73 -8.56
CA LYS A 180 19.29 14.82 -8.81
C LYS A 180 19.40 13.71 -7.75
N ASP A 181 19.11 13.99 -6.51
CA ASP A 181 19.12 13.04 -5.39
C ASP A 181 18.00 11.99 -5.48
N SER A 182 16.89 12.32 -6.15
CA SER A 182 15.78 11.38 -6.38
C SER A 182 16.01 10.39 -7.53
N LYS A 183 17.09 10.57 -8.30
CA LYS A 183 17.38 9.73 -9.48
C LYS A 183 17.53 8.24 -9.12
N ALA A 184 18.22 7.94 -8.03
CA ALA A 184 18.42 6.56 -7.58
C ALA A 184 17.11 5.94 -7.10
N PHE A 185 16.29 6.70 -6.37
CA PHE A 185 14.96 6.28 -5.94
C PHE A 185 14.05 5.96 -7.15
N ARG A 186 13.97 6.86 -8.14
CA ARG A 186 13.19 6.62 -9.37
C ARG A 186 13.60 5.37 -10.11
N ARG A 187 14.91 5.13 -10.26
CA ARG A 187 15.42 3.93 -10.91
C ARG A 187 14.97 2.66 -10.20
N GLU A 188 14.96 2.67 -8.89
CA GLU A 188 14.53 1.50 -8.11
C GLU A 188 13.01 1.29 -8.20
N ILE A 189 12.21 2.37 -8.23
CA ILE A 189 10.76 2.28 -8.51
C ILE A 189 10.51 1.71 -9.91
N GLU A 190 11.24 2.17 -10.94
CA GLU A 190 11.13 1.62 -12.30
C GLU A 190 11.46 0.12 -12.36
N LYS A 191 12.45 -0.31 -11.54
CA LYS A 191 12.79 -1.73 -11.40
C LYS A 191 11.65 -2.51 -10.75
N ILE A 192 11.08 -2.01 -9.66
CA ILE A 192 9.90 -2.59 -9.00
C ILE A 192 8.74 -2.73 -9.99
N CYS A 193 8.45 -1.67 -10.76
CA CYS A 193 7.37 -1.71 -11.75
C CYS A 193 7.57 -2.78 -12.83
N LYS A 194 8.80 -3.10 -13.19
CA LYS A 194 9.11 -4.13 -14.22
C LYS A 194 9.12 -5.56 -13.68
N GLU A 195 9.45 -5.74 -12.41
CA GLU A 195 9.67 -7.06 -11.80
C GLU A 195 8.45 -7.54 -11.00
N VAL A 196 7.61 -6.63 -10.53
CA VAL A 196 6.47 -6.93 -9.66
C VAL A 196 5.14 -6.86 -10.40
N PHE A 197 5.05 -6.01 -11.44
CA PHE A 197 3.85 -5.77 -12.26
C PHE A 197 4.06 -6.20 -13.71
#